data_53db0968ea308c3e56e7d37240231524
#
_entry.id   53db0968ea308c3e56e7d37240231524
#
_cell.length_a   1.000
_cell.length_b   1.000
_cell.length_c   1.000
_cell.angle_alpha   90.00
_cell.angle_beta   90.00
_cell.angle_gamma   90.00
#
_symmetry.space_group_name_H-M   'P 1'
#
loop_
_entity.id
_entity.type
_entity.pdbx_description
1 polymer ?
#
loop_
_entity_poly.entity_id
_entity_poly.type
_entity_poly.pdbx_seq_one_letter_code
_entity_poly.pdbx_strand_id
1 'polypeptide(L)'
;MDTRQVYEMIAVPPGQVTLSDRRTRRRWSVELAPYRLGAFPVTQALYARVSGLWPSSADGDQLPVEGVSWWDAVRFCNALSIREGLTPAYSIRASREGADWDIDWDRAADGYRLPTEAEWEHGCRAGTPGPRYGPLDEIAWYRDNSQERVHSVGGKRPNPWGLHDMLGNVWDWCWDVYDAEVYGGYRVLRGGGWFDDHWSCRASVRRRSHPGYQVDDVGFRVARSATH
;
A
#
# COMPACT_ATOMS: atom_id res chain seq x y z
N MET A 1 -20.96 -23.38 -2.72
CA MET A 1 -19.51 -23.08 -2.72
C MET A 1 -19.33 -21.73 -2.06
N ASP A 2 -18.71 -21.73 -0.90
CA ASP A 2 -18.53 -20.51 -0.09
C ASP A 2 -17.52 -19.60 -0.79
N THR A 3 -18.00 -18.52 -1.43
CA THR A 3 -17.22 -17.61 -2.26
C THR A 3 -16.64 -16.44 -1.45
N ARG A 4 -16.53 -16.61 -0.15
CA ARG A 4 -15.79 -15.67 0.70
C ARG A 4 -14.30 -15.97 0.66
N GLN A 5 -13.64 -15.67 -0.45
CA GLN A 5 -12.21 -15.49 -0.40
C GLN A 5 -11.97 -14.18 0.36
N VAL A 6 -11.92 -14.30 1.68
CA VAL A 6 -11.60 -13.20 2.59
C VAL A 6 -10.20 -12.75 2.25
N TYR A 7 -10.03 -11.45 1.96
CA TYR A 7 -8.71 -10.87 1.77
C TYR A 7 -7.90 -11.07 3.08
N GLU A 8 -6.80 -11.78 2.99
CA GLU A 8 -6.01 -12.11 4.17
C GLU A 8 -5.40 -10.87 4.81
N MET A 9 -5.69 -10.67 6.10
CA MET A 9 -5.25 -9.52 6.88
C MET A 9 -4.39 -9.98 8.05
N ILE A 10 -3.16 -9.55 8.09
CA ILE A 10 -2.22 -9.82 9.18
C ILE A 10 -2.45 -8.83 10.32
N ALA A 11 -2.59 -9.34 11.53
CA ALA A 11 -2.61 -8.52 12.74
C ALA A 11 -1.19 -8.00 13.03
N VAL A 12 -1.02 -6.69 13.02
CA VAL A 12 0.26 -6.03 13.28
C VAL A 12 0.24 -5.49 14.73
N PRO A 13 1.22 -5.84 15.56
CA PRO A 13 1.27 -5.38 16.95
C PRO A 13 1.49 -3.87 17.03
N PRO A 14 1.14 -3.24 18.16
CA PRO A 14 1.49 -1.85 18.43
C PRO A 14 3.01 -1.70 18.49
N GLY A 15 3.50 -0.50 18.22
CA GLY A 15 4.93 -0.23 18.28
C GLY A 15 5.27 1.20 17.92
N GLN A 16 6.56 1.44 17.75
CA GLN A 16 7.10 2.73 17.32
C GLN A 16 7.95 2.54 16.07
N VAL A 17 7.82 3.45 15.12
CA VAL A 17 8.68 3.52 13.93
C VAL A 17 9.30 4.90 13.82
N THR A 18 10.58 4.96 13.46
CA THR A 18 11.26 6.23 13.14
C THR A 18 11.37 6.38 11.64
N LEU A 19 10.55 7.26 11.09
CA LEU A 19 10.60 7.65 9.69
C LEU A 19 11.75 8.63 9.42
N SER A 20 12.22 8.67 8.19
CA SER A 20 13.27 9.61 7.78
C SER A 20 13.04 10.14 6.36
N ASP A 21 13.28 11.43 6.17
CA ASP A 21 13.32 12.05 4.86
C ASP A 21 14.78 12.47 4.54
N ARG A 22 15.39 11.80 3.53
CA ARG A 22 16.76 12.06 3.14
C ARG A 22 16.97 13.47 2.53
N ARG A 23 15.94 14.01 1.88
CA ARG A 23 16.00 15.35 1.24
C ARG A 23 16.12 16.44 2.29
N THR A 24 15.32 16.37 3.35
CA THR A 24 15.27 17.36 4.43
C THR A 24 16.19 17.00 5.60
N ARG A 25 16.76 15.77 5.60
CA ARG A 25 17.49 15.16 6.73
C ARG A 25 16.65 15.09 8.02
N ARG A 26 15.34 15.19 7.90
CA ARG A 26 14.41 15.10 9.03
C ARG A 26 14.20 13.64 9.43
N ARG A 27 14.09 13.43 10.74
CA ARG A 27 13.67 12.16 11.35
C ARG A 27 12.57 12.45 12.37
N TRP A 28 11.59 11.58 12.43
CA TRP A 28 10.49 11.69 13.41
C TRP A 28 9.98 10.30 13.77
N SER A 29 9.58 10.13 15.02
CA SER A 29 9.03 8.87 15.50
C SER A 29 7.51 8.95 15.58
N VAL A 30 6.86 7.84 15.26
CA VAL A 30 5.41 7.68 15.28
C VAL A 30 5.08 6.47 16.14
N GLU A 31 4.25 6.68 17.17
CA GLU A 31 3.64 5.60 17.93
C GLU A 31 2.45 5.03 17.17
N LEU A 32 2.34 3.72 17.13
CA LEU A 32 1.30 3.00 16.42
C LEU A 32 0.48 2.15 17.37
N ALA A 33 -0.84 2.35 17.36
CA ALA A 33 -1.78 1.40 17.93
C ALA A 33 -1.80 0.11 17.09
N PRO A 34 -2.32 -1.02 17.60
CA PRO A 34 -2.46 -2.23 16.80
C PRO A 34 -3.38 -1.97 15.60
N TYR A 35 -3.07 -2.59 14.47
CA TYR A 35 -3.84 -2.49 13.23
C TYR A 35 -3.77 -3.82 12.45
N ARG A 36 -4.50 -3.90 11.34
CA ARG A 36 -4.39 -5.01 10.40
C ARG A 36 -3.88 -4.49 9.06
N LEU A 37 -3.03 -5.26 8.41
CA LEU A 37 -2.47 -4.94 7.10
C LEU A 37 -2.68 -6.12 6.15
N GLY A 38 -3.04 -5.85 4.91
CA GLY A 38 -3.18 -6.89 3.89
C GLY A 38 -1.90 -7.71 3.73
N ALA A 39 -2.02 -9.03 3.78
CA ALA A 39 -0.89 -9.95 3.63
C ALA A 39 -0.15 -9.71 2.31
N PHE A 40 -0.88 -9.29 1.27
CA PHE A 40 -0.41 -9.05 -0.08
C PHE A 40 -0.85 -7.66 -0.57
N PRO A 41 -0.24 -7.09 -1.63
CA PRO A 41 -0.89 -6.07 -2.45
C PRO A 41 -2.26 -6.57 -2.95
N VAL A 42 -3.20 -5.66 -3.18
CA VAL A 42 -4.51 -6.01 -3.76
C VAL A 42 -4.28 -6.67 -5.11
N THR A 43 -4.87 -7.86 -5.33
CA THR A 43 -4.75 -8.58 -6.59
C THR A 43 -5.70 -8.04 -7.65
N GLN A 44 -5.41 -8.27 -8.92
CA GLN A 44 -6.26 -7.89 -10.05
C GLN A 44 -7.65 -8.54 -9.94
N ALA A 45 -7.72 -9.83 -9.59
CA ALA A 45 -9.00 -10.52 -9.38
C ALA A 45 -9.83 -9.91 -8.25
N LEU A 46 -9.19 -9.55 -7.13
CA LEU A 46 -9.89 -8.88 -6.02
C LEU A 46 -10.36 -7.49 -6.44
N TYR A 47 -9.49 -6.73 -7.11
CA TYR A 47 -9.84 -5.39 -7.59
C TYR A 47 -11.04 -5.42 -8.55
N ALA A 48 -11.00 -6.29 -9.55
CA ALA A 48 -12.10 -6.45 -10.51
C ALA A 48 -13.40 -6.90 -9.84
N ARG A 49 -13.34 -7.84 -8.90
CA ARG A 49 -14.52 -8.32 -8.16
C ARG A 49 -15.19 -7.22 -7.34
N VAL A 50 -14.44 -6.27 -6.81
CA VAL A 50 -14.94 -5.18 -5.97
C VAL A 50 -15.37 -3.97 -6.80
N SER A 51 -14.55 -3.55 -7.77
CA SER A 51 -14.76 -2.32 -8.55
C SER A 51 -15.50 -2.55 -9.87
N GLY A 52 -15.49 -3.79 -10.41
CA GLY A 52 -15.93 -4.09 -11.76
C GLY A 52 -14.96 -3.65 -12.87
N LEU A 53 -13.77 -3.18 -12.52
CA LEU A 53 -12.77 -2.64 -13.44
C LEU A 53 -11.51 -3.51 -13.49
N TRP A 54 -10.81 -3.45 -14.62
CA TRP A 54 -9.52 -4.14 -14.84
C TRP A 54 -8.52 -3.14 -15.43
N PRO A 55 -7.86 -2.29 -14.60
CA PRO A 55 -7.02 -1.19 -15.07
C PRO A 55 -5.62 -1.62 -15.47
N SER A 56 -5.19 -2.81 -15.07
CA SER A 56 -3.80 -3.28 -15.18
C SER A 56 -3.37 -3.52 -16.61
N SER A 57 -2.09 -3.27 -16.89
CA SER A 57 -1.45 -3.53 -18.18
C SER A 57 -1.11 -5.01 -18.39
N ALA A 58 -0.73 -5.71 -17.31
CA ALA A 58 -0.56 -7.15 -17.28
C ALA A 58 -1.88 -7.84 -16.93
N ASP A 59 -2.07 -9.09 -17.36
CA ASP A 59 -3.30 -9.85 -17.12
C ASP A 59 -3.01 -11.10 -16.29
N GLY A 60 -3.65 -11.20 -15.13
CA GLY A 60 -3.54 -12.37 -14.25
C GLY A 60 -4.17 -12.21 -12.88
N ASP A 61 -5.05 -13.13 -12.52
CA ASP A 61 -5.84 -13.11 -11.28
C ASP A 61 -5.02 -12.83 -10.02
N GLN A 62 -3.84 -13.44 -9.92
CA GLN A 62 -2.96 -13.35 -8.76
C GLN A 62 -1.86 -12.29 -8.90
N LEU A 63 -1.82 -11.55 -9.99
CA LEU A 63 -0.95 -10.40 -10.12
C LEU A 63 -1.45 -9.26 -9.22
N PRO A 64 -0.56 -8.41 -8.67
CA PRO A 64 -1.00 -7.20 -8.01
C PRO A 64 -1.73 -6.30 -9.01
N VAL A 65 -2.78 -5.62 -8.57
CA VAL A 65 -3.37 -4.56 -9.37
C VAL A 65 -2.35 -3.42 -9.50
N GLU A 66 -2.14 -2.94 -10.72
CA GLU A 66 -1.33 -1.79 -11.05
C GLU A 66 -2.09 -0.85 -12.00
N GLY A 67 -1.51 0.31 -12.33
CA GLY A 67 -2.22 1.30 -13.15
C GLY A 67 -3.38 1.97 -12.42
N VAL A 68 -3.34 2.00 -11.09
CA VAL A 68 -4.38 2.58 -10.23
C VAL A 68 -3.89 3.85 -9.56
N SER A 69 -4.71 4.90 -9.60
CA SER A 69 -4.45 6.14 -8.88
C SER A 69 -4.69 5.98 -7.37
N TRP A 70 -4.18 6.92 -6.59
CA TRP A 70 -4.47 6.99 -5.16
C TRP A 70 -5.98 7.14 -4.89
N TRP A 71 -6.68 7.89 -5.72
CA TRP A 71 -8.14 8.03 -5.61
C TRP A 71 -8.89 6.72 -5.91
N ASP A 72 -8.41 5.94 -6.88
CA ASP A 72 -8.99 4.62 -7.17
C ASP A 72 -8.79 3.67 -6.00
N ALA A 73 -7.61 3.70 -5.37
CA ALA A 73 -7.33 2.90 -4.17
C ALA A 73 -8.23 3.29 -2.99
N VAL A 74 -8.49 4.59 -2.78
CA VAL A 74 -9.43 5.09 -1.76
C VAL A 74 -10.86 4.64 -2.03
N ARG A 75 -11.33 4.77 -3.28
CA ARG A 75 -12.66 4.28 -3.69
C ARG A 75 -12.80 2.78 -3.50
N PHE A 76 -11.75 2.03 -3.87
CA PHE A 76 -11.71 0.59 -3.66
C PHE A 76 -11.87 0.23 -2.18
N CYS A 77 -11.15 0.90 -1.27
CA CYS A 77 -11.27 0.67 0.18
C CYS A 77 -12.71 0.84 0.66
N ASN A 78 -13.39 1.90 0.22
CA ASN A 78 -14.80 2.12 0.56
C ASN A 78 -15.72 1.05 -0.02
N ALA A 79 -15.52 0.68 -1.29
CA ALA A 79 -16.34 -0.35 -1.95
C ALA A 79 -16.17 -1.71 -1.28
N LEU A 80 -14.93 -2.08 -0.92
CA LEU A 80 -14.65 -3.31 -0.19
C LEU A 80 -15.30 -3.29 1.20
N SER A 81 -15.25 -2.16 1.91
CA SER A 81 -15.89 -1.99 3.21
C SER A 81 -17.40 -2.22 3.12
N ILE A 82 -18.07 -1.56 2.18
CA ILE A 82 -19.52 -1.72 1.95
C ILE A 82 -19.87 -3.19 1.64
N ARG A 83 -19.08 -3.83 0.78
CA ARG A 83 -19.29 -5.22 0.39
C ARG A 83 -19.20 -6.19 1.57
N GLU A 84 -18.36 -5.88 2.56
CA GLU A 84 -18.19 -6.68 3.76
C GLU A 84 -19.06 -6.23 4.95
N GLY A 85 -19.95 -5.25 4.75
CA GLY A 85 -20.86 -4.75 5.78
C GLY A 85 -20.16 -3.89 6.85
N LEU A 86 -19.01 -3.27 6.49
CA LEU A 86 -18.23 -2.39 7.35
C LEU A 86 -18.53 -0.92 7.03
N THR A 87 -18.23 -0.04 7.98
CA THR A 87 -18.34 1.41 7.81
C THR A 87 -17.20 1.92 6.92
N PRO A 88 -17.46 2.53 5.75
CA PRO A 88 -16.44 3.10 4.90
C PRO A 88 -15.57 4.13 5.65
N ALA A 89 -14.25 4.04 5.48
CA ALA A 89 -13.32 4.92 6.16
C ALA A 89 -13.23 6.33 5.54
N TYR A 90 -13.72 6.54 4.32
CA TYR A 90 -13.52 7.79 3.61
C TYR A 90 -14.84 8.44 3.17
N SER A 91 -14.97 9.74 3.43
CA SER A 91 -15.96 10.59 2.78
C SER A 91 -15.32 11.24 1.56
N ILE A 92 -15.89 10.99 0.37
CA ILE A 92 -15.33 11.45 -0.93
C ILE A 92 -16.30 12.46 -1.52
N ARG A 93 -15.83 13.68 -1.77
CA ARG A 93 -16.61 14.77 -2.37
C ARG A 93 -15.86 15.34 -3.56
N ALA A 94 -16.59 15.84 -4.56
CA ALA A 94 -15.96 16.62 -5.63
C ALA A 94 -15.36 17.90 -5.04
N SER A 95 -14.11 18.21 -5.37
CA SER A 95 -13.49 19.46 -4.95
C SER A 95 -14.19 20.66 -5.57
N ARG A 96 -14.28 21.75 -4.81
CA ARG A 96 -14.84 23.02 -5.31
C ARG A 96 -13.89 23.76 -6.24
N GLU A 97 -12.62 23.42 -6.24
CA GLU A 97 -11.54 24.17 -6.91
C GLU A 97 -11.00 23.51 -8.18
N GLY A 98 -11.55 22.38 -8.64
CA GLY A 98 -11.06 21.75 -9.88
C GLY A 98 -11.34 20.25 -10.03
N ALA A 99 -10.47 19.56 -10.77
CA ALA A 99 -10.61 18.15 -11.13
C ALA A 99 -10.33 17.17 -9.97
N ASP A 100 -9.91 17.67 -8.83
CA ASP A 100 -9.51 16.86 -7.68
C ASP A 100 -10.69 16.51 -6.76
N TRP A 101 -10.44 15.62 -5.82
CA TRP A 101 -11.41 15.15 -4.84
C TRP A 101 -11.01 15.59 -3.43
N ASP A 102 -11.99 16.10 -2.67
CA ASP A 102 -11.84 16.31 -1.23
C ASP A 102 -12.16 15.00 -0.51
N ILE A 103 -11.19 14.48 0.21
CA ILE A 103 -11.31 13.20 0.91
C ILE A 103 -10.99 13.38 2.38
N ASP A 104 -11.99 13.10 3.21
CA ASP A 104 -11.84 13.07 4.67
C ASP A 104 -11.79 11.61 5.14
N TRP A 105 -10.93 11.33 6.09
CA TRP A 105 -10.82 10.03 6.73
C TRP A 105 -11.47 10.04 8.11
N ASP A 106 -12.53 9.25 8.26
CA ASP A 106 -13.10 8.91 9.58
C ASP A 106 -12.23 7.83 10.25
N ARG A 107 -11.47 8.24 11.25
CA ARG A 107 -10.58 7.36 12.00
C ARG A 107 -11.31 6.39 12.94
N ALA A 108 -12.59 6.63 13.21
CA ALA A 108 -13.44 5.74 14.01
C ALA A 108 -14.08 4.63 13.20
N ALA A 109 -14.08 4.75 11.86
CA ALA A 109 -14.63 3.73 10.98
C ALA A 109 -13.82 2.42 11.06
N ASP A 110 -14.53 1.30 11.01
CA ASP A 110 -13.96 -0.06 11.06
C ASP A 110 -13.65 -0.65 9.68
N GLY A 111 -13.91 0.10 8.61
CA GLY A 111 -13.70 -0.32 7.24
C GLY A 111 -12.25 -0.34 6.79
N TYR A 112 -12.07 -0.76 5.54
CA TYR A 112 -10.78 -0.77 4.88
C TYR A 112 -10.32 0.64 4.52
N ARG A 113 -9.01 0.83 4.56
CA ARG A 113 -8.33 2.08 4.24
C ARG A 113 -6.94 1.82 3.66
N LEU A 114 -6.28 2.83 3.15
CA LEU A 114 -4.85 2.77 2.89
C LEU A 114 -4.07 2.76 4.21
N PRO A 115 -2.92 2.09 4.28
CA PRO A 115 -2.01 2.25 5.41
C PRO A 115 -1.49 3.70 5.47
N THR A 116 -1.23 4.19 6.66
CA THR A 116 -0.34 5.34 6.81
C THR A 116 1.08 4.93 6.45
N GLU A 117 1.91 5.90 6.10
CA GLU A 117 3.33 5.65 5.80
C GLU A 117 4.05 4.98 6.98
N ALA A 118 3.71 5.39 8.20
CA ALA A 118 4.26 4.83 9.43
C ALA A 118 3.83 3.37 9.64
N GLU A 119 2.56 3.05 9.44
CA GLU A 119 2.04 1.68 9.49
C GLU A 119 2.70 0.81 8.41
N TRP A 120 2.86 1.34 7.21
CA TRP A 120 3.50 0.61 6.12
C TRP A 120 4.95 0.23 6.48
N GLU A 121 5.76 1.21 6.95
CA GLU A 121 7.17 0.96 7.30
C GLU A 121 7.31 0.03 8.51
N HIS A 122 6.47 0.20 9.54
CA HIS A 122 6.44 -0.70 10.69
C HIS A 122 6.11 -2.13 10.28
N GLY A 123 5.06 -2.30 9.46
CA GLY A 123 4.68 -3.59 8.88
C GLY A 123 5.80 -4.20 8.03
N CYS A 124 6.45 -3.42 7.17
CA CYS A 124 7.55 -3.86 6.33
C CYS A 124 8.73 -4.37 7.16
N ARG A 125 9.13 -3.64 8.20
CA ARG A 125 10.24 -4.02 9.08
C ARG A 125 9.96 -5.27 9.90
N ALA A 126 8.74 -5.46 10.34
CA ALA A 126 8.33 -6.60 11.16
C ALA A 126 9.35 -6.93 12.28
N GLY A 127 9.81 -5.88 13.00
CA GLY A 127 10.79 -5.98 14.07
C GLY A 127 12.24 -6.11 13.62
N THR A 128 12.54 -6.15 12.32
CA THR A 128 13.92 -6.23 11.84
C THR A 128 14.60 -4.84 11.82
N PRO A 129 15.87 -4.73 12.23
CA PRO A 129 16.54 -3.41 12.32
C PRO A 129 17.12 -2.91 10.99
N GLY A 130 17.26 -3.76 10.00
CA GLY A 130 17.94 -3.47 8.73
C GLY A 130 17.10 -2.68 7.73
N PRO A 131 17.68 -2.33 6.60
CA PRO A 131 16.95 -1.73 5.48
C PRO A 131 15.98 -2.70 4.81
N ARG A 132 16.12 -3.99 5.05
CA ARG A 132 15.34 -5.10 4.48
C ARG A 132 15.15 -6.19 5.52
N TYR A 133 14.09 -6.97 5.39
CA TYR A 133 13.80 -8.08 6.29
C TYR A 133 14.44 -9.43 5.86
N GLY A 134 15.30 -9.40 4.84
CA GLY A 134 16.02 -10.58 4.35
C GLY A 134 16.91 -10.27 3.14
N PRO A 135 17.58 -11.29 2.55
CA PRO A 135 18.28 -11.15 1.29
C PRO A 135 17.32 -10.74 0.17
N LEU A 136 17.68 -9.72 -0.62
CA LEU A 136 16.75 -9.08 -1.54
C LEU A 136 16.15 -10.05 -2.57
N ASP A 137 16.96 -10.93 -3.14
CA ASP A 137 16.52 -11.91 -4.14
C ASP A 137 15.48 -12.91 -3.62
N GLU A 138 15.46 -13.12 -2.29
CA GLU A 138 14.50 -14.02 -1.65
C GLU A 138 13.17 -13.35 -1.31
N ILE A 139 13.15 -12.01 -1.18
CA ILE A 139 12.03 -11.26 -0.61
C ILE A 139 11.39 -10.26 -1.57
N ALA A 140 12.00 -9.99 -2.72
CA ALA A 140 11.54 -8.94 -3.62
C ALA A 140 11.66 -9.33 -5.10
N TRP A 141 10.70 -8.87 -5.90
CA TRP A 141 10.79 -8.78 -7.35
C TRP A 141 11.23 -7.36 -7.71
N TYR A 142 12.41 -7.20 -8.30
CA TYR A 142 13.00 -5.93 -8.68
C TYR A 142 13.75 -6.07 -10.01
N ARG A 143 14.33 -5.01 -10.55
CA ARG A 143 14.92 -4.97 -11.90
C ARG A 143 15.76 -6.19 -12.25
N ASP A 144 16.64 -6.62 -11.35
CA ASP A 144 17.61 -7.68 -11.66
C ASP A 144 17.00 -9.09 -11.71
N ASN A 145 15.78 -9.30 -11.17
CA ASN A 145 15.18 -10.62 -11.10
C ASN A 145 13.70 -10.68 -11.54
N SER A 146 13.07 -9.54 -11.85
CA SER A 146 11.64 -9.48 -12.23
C SER A 146 11.37 -9.89 -13.66
N GLN A 147 12.38 -9.98 -14.53
CA GLN A 147 12.19 -10.22 -15.97
C GLN A 147 11.26 -9.15 -16.62
N GLU A 148 11.43 -7.90 -16.19
CA GLU A 148 10.70 -6.72 -16.70
C GLU A 148 9.17 -6.82 -16.60
N ARG A 149 8.67 -7.43 -15.52
CA ARG A 149 7.22 -7.61 -15.31
C ARG A 149 6.84 -7.73 -13.84
N VAL A 150 5.56 -7.54 -13.53
CA VAL A 150 4.94 -7.91 -12.26
C VAL A 150 4.84 -9.43 -12.11
N HIS A 151 4.82 -9.91 -10.89
CA HIS A 151 4.72 -11.33 -10.54
C HIS A 151 3.53 -11.56 -9.60
N SER A 152 3.04 -12.80 -9.58
CA SER A 152 1.99 -13.21 -8.64
C SER A 152 2.38 -12.87 -7.22
N VAL A 153 1.42 -12.33 -6.46
CA VAL A 153 1.62 -11.99 -5.07
C VAL A 153 2.03 -13.23 -4.26
N GLY A 154 2.86 -13.05 -3.24
CA GLY A 154 3.33 -14.14 -2.41
C GLY A 154 4.40 -15.03 -3.05
N GLY A 155 4.88 -14.71 -4.24
CA GLY A 155 5.93 -15.47 -4.93
C GLY A 155 7.31 -15.39 -4.27
N LYS A 156 7.50 -14.47 -3.35
CA LYS A 156 8.72 -14.30 -2.55
C LYS A 156 8.43 -14.53 -1.06
N ARG A 157 9.49 -14.77 -0.30
CA ARG A 157 9.40 -15.04 1.14
C ARG A 157 8.80 -13.85 1.90
N PRO A 158 7.82 -14.08 2.80
CA PRO A 158 7.26 -13.02 3.62
C PRO A 158 8.25 -12.50 4.66
N ASN A 159 7.92 -11.39 5.27
CA ASN A 159 8.62 -10.91 6.45
C ASN A 159 8.22 -11.73 7.70
N PRO A 160 8.87 -11.49 8.87
CA PRO A 160 8.59 -12.25 10.11
C PRO A 160 7.12 -12.21 10.59
N TRP A 161 6.33 -11.26 10.15
CA TRP A 161 4.90 -11.18 10.50
C TRP A 161 3.97 -11.79 9.45
N GLY A 162 4.50 -12.34 8.35
CA GLY A 162 3.70 -12.94 7.28
C GLY A 162 3.24 -11.99 6.19
N LEU A 163 3.80 -10.79 6.11
CA LEU A 163 3.51 -9.83 5.05
C LEU A 163 4.42 -10.11 3.85
N HIS A 164 3.83 -10.32 2.67
CA HIS A 164 4.52 -10.57 1.41
C HIS A 164 4.63 -9.29 0.57
N ASP A 165 5.59 -9.29 -0.35
CA ASP A 165 5.78 -8.24 -1.35
C ASP A 165 5.79 -6.82 -0.74
N MET A 166 6.32 -6.71 0.50
CA MET A 166 6.54 -5.39 1.13
C MET A 166 7.67 -4.63 0.44
N LEU A 167 8.53 -5.33 -0.31
CA LEU A 167 9.59 -4.74 -1.11
C LEU A 167 9.53 -5.33 -2.53
N GLY A 168 9.62 -4.46 -3.54
CA GLY A 168 9.53 -4.84 -4.95
C GLY A 168 8.11 -5.15 -5.41
N ASN A 169 7.96 -5.77 -6.55
CA ASN A 169 6.74 -6.06 -7.30
C ASN A 169 6.01 -4.77 -7.72
N VAL A 170 5.24 -4.15 -6.84
CA VAL A 170 4.62 -2.84 -7.08
C VAL A 170 4.86 -1.90 -5.90
N TRP A 171 4.96 -0.60 -6.16
CA TRP A 171 4.88 0.42 -5.14
C TRP A 171 3.51 0.43 -4.49
N ASP A 172 3.46 0.55 -3.17
CA ASP A 172 2.21 0.70 -2.42
C ASP A 172 1.88 2.17 -2.19
N TRP A 173 0.68 2.62 -2.60
CA TRP A 173 0.12 3.88 -2.15
C TRP A 173 -0.09 3.89 -0.64
N CYS A 174 0.32 4.98 0.01
CA CYS A 174 0.00 5.28 1.40
C CYS A 174 -0.96 6.47 1.49
N TRP A 175 -1.63 6.60 2.65
CA TRP A 175 -2.55 7.70 2.91
C TRP A 175 -1.88 9.07 2.93
N ASP A 176 -0.64 9.15 3.41
CA ASP A 176 0.02 10.39 3.78
C ASP A 176 0.36 11.27 2.58
N VAL A 177 0.29 12.59 2.80
CA VAL A 177 0.90 13.59 1.93
C VAL A 177 2.41 13.56 2.17
N TYR A 178 3.19 13.60 1.09
CA TYR A 178 4.64 13.48 1.18
C TYR A 178 5.30 14.71 1.83
N ASP A 179 4.98 15.90 1.35
CA ASP A 179 5.44 17.19 1.83
C ASP A 179 4.55 18.28 1.21
N ALA A 180 3.57 18.75 1.99
CA ALA A 180 2.55 19.68 1.49
C ALA A 180 3.10 21.05 1.09
N GLU A 181 4.18 21.51 1.75
CA GLU A 181 4.77 22.82 1.47
C GLU A 181 5.49 22.85 0.12
N VAL A 182 6.10 21.73 -0.29
CA VAL A 182 6.91 21.65 -1.51
C VAL A 182 6.16 21.01 -2.68
N TYR A 183 5.32 20.00 -2.41
CA TYR A 183 4.69 19.17 -3.44
C TYR A 183 3.16 19.18 -3.37
N GLY A 184 2.57 20.05 -2.55
CA GLY A 184 1.11 20.11 -2.40
C GLY A 184 0.51 18.76 -2.01
N GLY A 185 -0.49 18.29 -2.76
CA GLY A 185 -1.25 17.07 -2.48
C GLY A 185 -0.56 15.75 -2.88
N TYR A 186 0.73 15.74 -3.24
CA TYR A 186 1.42 14.51 -3.63
C TYR A 186 1.42 13.48 -2.50
N ARG A 187 1.07 12.24 -2.85
CA ARG A 187 0.95 11.13 -1.91
C ARG A 187 2.21 10.27 -1.85
N VAL A 188 2.41 9.65 -0.71
CA VAL A 188 3.56 8.78 -0.46
C VAL A 188 3.38 7.45 -1.18
N LEU A 189 4.49 6.97 -1.75
CA LEU A 189 4.67 5.62 -2.29
C LEU A 189 5.79 4.92 -1.54
N ARG A 190 5.63 3.61 -1.29
CA ARG A 190 6.57 2.79 -0.54
C ARG A 190 6.83 1.44 -1.21
N GLY A 191 8.00 0.86 -0.96
CA GLY A 191 8.34 -0.53 -1.30
C GLY A 191 9.27 -0.74 -2.49
N GLY A 192 9.20 0.10 -3.50
CA GLY A 192 9.83 -0.17 -4.81
C GLY A 192 8.94 -1.01 -5.71
N GLY A 193 9.17 -0.97 -7.01
CA GLY A 193 8.46 -1.77 -8.01
C GLY A 193 9.37 -2.76 -8.73
N TRP A 194 8.79 -3.55 -9.62
CA TRP A 194 9.49 -4.56 -10.42
C TRP A 194 10.59 -3.99 -11.33
N PHE A 195 10.46 -2.73 -11.71
CA PHE A 195 11.42 -2.03 -12.60
C PHE A 195 12.51 -1.27 -11.82
N ASP A 196 12.41 -1.18 -10.50
CA ASP A 196 13.34 -0.39 -9.69
C ASP A 196 14.65 -1.12 -9.39
N ASP A 197 15.71 -0.35 -9.21
CA ASP A 197 16.99 -0.86 -8.73
C ASP A 197 16.89 -1.30 -7.25
N HIS A 198 17.79 -2.17 -6.84
CA HIS A 198 17.90 -2.70 -5.47
C HIS A 198 17.86 -1.64 -4.35
N TRP A 199 18.32 -0.42 -4.63
CA TRP A 199 18.32 0.64 -3.62
C TRP A 199 16.93 1.25 -3.35
N SER A 200 15.97 1.12 -4.26
CA SER A 200 14.56 1.49 -4.04
C SER A 200 13.85 0.50 -3.11
N CYS A 201 14.23 -0.78 -3.17
CA CYS A 201 13.65 -1.85 -2.36
C CYS A 201 14.25 -1.88 -0.94
N ARG A 202 13.92 -0.85 -0.14
CA ARG A 202 14.29 -0.72 1.28
C ARG A 202 13.13 -0.15 2.08
N ALA A 203 12.97 -0.62 3.30
CA ALA A 203 11.88 -0.21 4.18
C ALA A 203 11.76 1.32 4.36
N SER A 204 12.87 2.04 4.38
CA SER A 204 12.90 3.50 4.61
C SER A 204 12.85 4.36 3.33
N VAL A 205 12.80 3.75 2.13
CA VAL A 205 12.73 4.53 0.89
C VAL A 205 11.31 5.07 0.71
N ARG A 206 11.24 6.36 0.46
CA ARG A 206 10.02 7.12 0.20
C ARG A 206 10.05 7.63 -1.23
N ARG A 207 8.95 7.45 -1.95
CA ARG A 207 8.69 8.10 -3.24
C ARG A 207 7.37 8.89 -3.12
N ARG A 208 7.09 9.72 -4.07
CA ARG A 208 5.86 10.50 -4.14
C ARG A 208 5.35 10.58 -5.55
N SER A 209 4.04 10.71 -5.69
CA SER A 209 3.43 11.08 -6.97
C SER A 209 2.14 11.85 -6.77
N HIS A 210 1.70 12.49 -7.85
CA HIS A 210 0.37 13.11 -7.89
C HIS A 210 -0.70 12.04 -7.64
N PRO A 211 -1.76 12.31 -6.85
CA PRO A 211 -2.77 11.30 -6.51
C PRO A 211 -3.52 10.72 -7.70
N GLY A 212 -3.52 11.39 -8.86
CA GLY A 212 -4.07 10.88 -10.13
C GLY A 212 -3.09 10.07 -10.98
N TYR A 213 -1.84 9.87 -10.51
CA TYR A 213 -0.83 9.15 -11.27
C TYR A 213 -1.14 7.66 -11.37
N GLN A 214 -1.00 7.12 -12.58
CA GLN A 214 -1.24 5.70 -12.90
C GLN A 214 -0.07 5.19 -13.74
N VAL A 215 0.53 4.09 -13.32
CA VAL A 215 1.64 3.44 -14.02
C VAL A 215 1.71 1.96 -13.61
N ASP A 216 2.35 1.15 -14.42
CA ASP A 216 2.39 -0.30 -14.37
C ASP A 216 3.26 -0.91 -13.23
N ASP A 217 3.86 -0.07 -12.40
CA ASP A 217 4.59 -0.49 -11.20
C ASP A 217 4.00 0.07 -9.90
N VAL A 218 2.80 0.68 -9.95
CA VAL A 218 2.12 1.28 -8.78
C VAL A 218 0.77 0.63 -8.52
N GLY A 219 0.65 0.05 -7.34
CA GLY A 219 -0.54 -0.55 -6.79
C GLY A 219 -0.77 -0.10 -5.34
N PHE A 220 -1.39 -0.95 -4.53
CA PHE A 220 -1.63 -0.66 -3.12
C PHE A 220 -1.98 -1.92 -2.34
N ARG A 221 -1.87 -1.85 -1.02
CA ARG A 221 -2.47 -2.79 -0.07
C ARG A 221 -3.42 -2.06 0.86
N VAL A 222 -4.35 -2.79 1.48
CA VAL A 222 -5.30 -2.20 2.41
C VAL A 222 -4.87 -2.42 3.85
N ALA A 223 -5.32 -1.52 4.72
CA ALA A 223 -5.21 -1.62 6.18
C ALA A 223 -6.60 -1.55 6.81
N ARG A 224 -6.70 -1.94 8.08
CA ARG A 224 -7.84 -1.69 8.96
C ARG A 224 -7.36 -1.33 10.35
N SER A 225 -8.07 -0.44 11.01
CA SER A 225 -7.84 -0.19 12.43
C SER A 225 -8.27 -1.44 13.23
N ALA A 226 -7.53 -1.82 14.26
CA ALA A 226 -8.01 -2.84 15.17
C ALA A 226 -9.20 -2.24 15.95
N THR A 227 -10.37 -2.83 15.82
CA THR A 227 -11.51 -2.51 16.68
C THR A 227 -11.17 -2.90 18.11
N HIS A 228 -11.41 -1.99 19.04
CA HIS A 228 -11.30 -2.23 20.48
C HIS A 228 -12.35 -3.22 20.95
#